data_ba92c47483fe4c87faf796f05ec77f0e
#
_entry.id   ba92c47483fe4c87faf796f05ec77f0e
#
_cell.length_a   1.000
_cell.length_b   1.000
_cell.length_c   1.000
_cell.angle_alpha   90.00
_cell.angle_beta   90.00
_cell.angle_gamma   90.00
#
_symmetry.space_group_name_H-M   'P 1'
#
loop_
_entity.id
_entity.type
_entity.pdbx_description
1 polymer ?
#
loop_
_entity_poly.entity_id
_entity_poly.type
_entity_poly.pdbx_seq_one_letter_code
_entity_poly.pdbx_strand_id
1 'polypeptide(L)'
;MRQPGRFVSRLYYAWGVNARAVCYGAMLAVCAGPALAQSAPPNPLLTSPLPHIQPAPQPQLGAGLPNFETPGAEGTLPNAAIAVRSVTVVGATAFAPARLAVLTRGLAGQTVALQRIEAARLALLGLYRGHGFILTTVSLDIDAAGNVRFIVIEGRIVAVKLSQSIGPAGTMVLRFLNHLTAERPLNEASLERWLLLAQQIPGIAVHAVLQADSDDPGALTLVAEVSKQDVSGLLTADNRGFKDAGPVEALAVADLNSMTAQGDQTEVSLFHTEVGTDNFGQVSESFFIGDRGLRLKLYGGAGRANPRGTLGAVHYESFITVFGGVLSYPLLLQRNQALDLSLHFDGIEDTIHIAGIRNSADSLRVARFAGQYAWQDLWAGNGREAQSVLNLQDSQGVPAFGASPDGRTAPPAGRADAKMDFWKLTGSVSRTQTLFSPFGAATVALRAEAGGQYTTDILPSEEQFYLGGSRFTRGYYSGQVVGDKAAYATAELQLNTGDEFTLFHQDIALGAQFYGFYDWGETWSNLKTDLNHQVRSAGGGVRLGLTKNLEMDGEVVERLTTQLEPKVTGTAPLSETVIYWGVTARY
;
A
#
# COMPACT_ATOMS: atom_id res chain seq x y z
N MET A 1 5.73 -39.21 -23.50
CA MET A 1 5.94 -37.80 -23.76
C MET A 1 4.97 -37.02 -22.88
N ARG A 2 5.46 -36.43 -21.82
CA ARG A 2 4.64 -35.68 -20.84
C ARG A 2 4.78 -34.17 -21.13
N GLN A 3 3.66 -33.50 -21.26
CA GLN A 3 3.62 -32.04 -21.51
C GLN A 3 4.12 -31.26 -20.30
N PRO A 4 4.94 -30.23 -20.45
CA PRO A 4 5.42 -29.38 -19.37
C PRO A 4 4.61 -28.06 -19.32
N GLY A 5 3.32 -28.11 -19.07
CA GLY A 5 2.47 -26.91 -19.16
C GLY A 5 1.68 -26.52 -17.92
N ARG A 6 1.75 -27.30 -16.83
CA ARG A 6 0.90 -27.04 -15.65
C ARG A 6 1.64 -26.54 -14.39
N PHE A 7 2.95 -26.41 -14.44
CA PHE A 7 3.75 -26.05 -13.25
C PHE A 7 3.92 -24.54 -13.02
N VAL A 8 3.87 -23.74 -14.07
CA VAL A 8 4.14 -22.30 -13.97
C VAL A 8 2.97 -21.51 -13.38
N SER A 9 1.73 -21.94 -13.57
CA SER A 9 0.55 -21.21 -13.07
C SER A 9 0.30 -21.32 -11.56
N ARG A 10 0.80 -22.40 -10.92
CA ARG A 10 0.65 -22.56 -9.45
C ARG A 10 1.67 -21.77 -8.63
N LEU A 11 2.87 -21.57 -9.15
CA LEU A 11 3.93 -20.77 -8.50
C LEU A 11 3.57 -19.26 -8.45
N TYR A 12 2.96 -18.74 -9.51
CA TYR A 12 2.48 -17.34 -9.51
C TYR A 12 1.39 -17.07 -8.44
N TYR A 13 0.58 -18.09 -8.11
CA TYR A 13 -0.49 -17.96 -7.11
C TYR A 13 0.03 -17.94 -5.67
N ALA A 14 1.08 -18.69 -5.35
CA ALA A 14 1.67 -18.71 -4.01
C ALA A 14 2.47 -17.43 -3.70
N TRP A 15 3.14 -16.86 -4.71
CA TRP A 15 3.94 -15.63 -4.53
C TRP A 15 3.11 -14.34 -4.54
N GLY A 16 2.01 -14.30 -5.25
CA GLY A 16 1.11 -13.14 -5.24
C GLY A 16 0.47 -12.88 -3.87
N VAL A 17 0.18 -13.95 -3.13
CA VAL A 17 -0.38 -13.87 -1.77
C VAL A 17 0.71 -13.58 -0.74
N ASN A 18 1.92 -14.11 -0.91
CA ASN A 18 3.03 -13.92 0.04
C ASN A 18 3.70 -12.54 -0.09
N ALA A 19 3.83 -12.00 -1.31
CA ALA A 19 4.32 -10.63 -1.48
C ALA A 19 3.39 -9.58 -0.82
N ARG A 20 2.10 -9.86 -0.81
CA ARG A 20 1.12 -9.02 -0.11
C ARG A 20 1.24 -9.12 1.41
N ALA A 21 1.47 -10.32 1.93
CA ALA A 21 1.65 -10.56 3.35
C ALA A 21 2.97 -9.95 3.86
N VAL A 22 4.07 -10.02 3.08
CA VAL A 22 5.37 -9.42 3.43
C VAL A 22 5.29 -7.89 3.47
N CYS A 23 4.56 -7.27 2.51
CA CYS A 23 4.34 -5.81 2.56
C CYS A 23 3.50 -5.40 3.77
N TYR A 24 2.48 -6.18 4.15
CA TYR A 24 1.67 -5.88 5.34
C TYR A 24 2.44 -6.06 6.64
N GLY A 25 3.29 -7.08 6.76
CA GLY A 25 4.06 -7.34 7.99
C GLY A 25 5.23 -6.39 8.18
N ALA A 26 5.98 -6.13 7.13
CA ALA A 26 7.06 -5.15 7.18
C ALA A 26 6.53 -3.73 7.45
N MET A 27 5.27 -3.43 7.06
CA MET A 27 4.68 -2.13 7.28
C MET A 27 3.98 -1.95 8.62
N LEU A 28 3.47 -3.01 9.23
CA LEU A 28 2.97 -2.91 10.61
C LEU A 28 4.12 -2.86 11.63
N ALA A 29 5.23 -3.55 11.36
CA ALA A 29 6.46 -3.36 12.13
C ALA A 29 7.10 -1.97 11.91
N VAL A 30 6.85 -1.35 10.74
CA VAL A 30 7.29 0.00 10.38
C VAL A 30 6.33 1.08 10.90
N CYS A 31 5.10 0.72 11.24
CA CYS A 31 4.12 1.62 11.83
C CYS A 31 4.09 1.58 13.37
N ALA A 32 4.93 0.77 14.00
CA ALA A 32 5.31 1.00 15.38
C ALA A 32 6.10 2.31 15.43
N GLY A 33 5.39 3.33 15.63
CA GLY A 33 5.56 4.73 15.66
C GLY A 33 6.91 5.43 15.70
N PRO A 34 6.90 6.71 15.52
CA PRO A 34 8.06 7.51 15.86
C PRO A 34 8.27 7.42 17.36
N ALA A 35 9.36 6.83 17.76
CA ALA A 35 9.98 7.32 18.94
C ALA A 35 10.25 8.80 18.70
N LEU A 36 9.76 9.63 19.55
CA LEU A 36 10.05 11.04 19.53
C LEU A 36 11.51 11.23 19.81
N ALA A 37 11.96 11.93 19.03
CA ALA A 37 13.20 12.52 18.88
C ALA A 37 13.80 13.14 20.13
N GLN A 38 14.92 12.69 20.50
CA GLN A 38 15.79 13.48 21.33
C GLN A 38 16.35 14.63 20.48
N SER A 39 15.93 15.86 20.75
CA SER A 39 16.74 17.01 20.40
C SER A 39 18.13 16.81 21.02
N ALA A 40 19.17 17.10 20.25
CA ALA A 40 20.53 17.09 20.77
C ALA A 40 20.65 17.97 22.03
N PRO A 41 21.57 17.66 22.94
CA PRO A 41 21.72 18.42 24.16
C PRO A 41 21.79 19.93 23.88
N PRO A 42 21.06 20.77 24.60
CA PRO A 42 21.19 20.75 26.03
C PRO A 42 20.04 20.15 26.81
N ASN A 43 19.05 19.54 26.17
CA ASN A 43 17.98 18.94 26.97
C ASN A 43 17.39 17.67 26.34
N PRO A 44 18.05 16.49 26.49
CA PRO A 44 17.47 15.22 26.08
C PRO A 44 16.22 14.81 26.87
N LEU A 45 15.79 15.67 27.80
CA LEU A 45 14.73 15.42 28.77
C LEU A 45 13.32 15.82 28.29
N LEU A 46 13.16 16.32 27.06
CA LEU A 46 11.92 16.95 26.63
C LEU A 46 11.19 16.21 25.50
N THR A 47 11.61 15.00 25.18
CA THR A 47 11.00 14.24 24.10
C THR A 47 10.00 13.22 24.60
N SER A 48 8.82 13.22 24.06
CA SER A 48 7.78 12.23 24.30
C SER A 48 7.84 11.13 23.23
N PRO A 49 7.98 9.86 23.59
CA PRO A 49 7.88 8.78 22.62
C PRO A 49 6.42 8.58 22.20
N LEU A 50 6.12 8.85 20.93
CA LEU A 50 4.83 8.55 20.31
C LEU A 50 4.97 7.32 19.44
N PRO A 51 4.33 6.20 19.75
CA PRO A 51 4.17 5.16 18.78
C PRO A 51 3.12 5.60 17.75
N HIS A 52 3.50 5.83 16.51
CA HIS A 52 2.55 6.02 15.42
C HIS A 52 2.06 4.65 14.95
N ILE A 53 0.97 4.22 15.49
CA ILE A 53 0.33 2.94 15.18
C ILE A 53 -0.49 3.01 13.88
N GLN A 54 -0.50 4.14 13.19
CA GLN A 54 -1.26 4.27 11.96
C GLN A 54 -0.44 3.83 10.74
N PRO A 55 -0.79 2.70 10.10
CA PRO A 55 -0.28 2.41 8.78
C PRO A 55 -0.81 3.47 7.81
N ALA A 56 0.09 4.10 7.05
CA ALA A 56 -0.36 4.84 5.89
C ALA A 56 -1.17 3.89 4.99
N PRO A 57 -2.38 4.29 4.54
CA PRO A 57 -3.15 3.45 3.63
C PRO A 57 -2.29 3.14 2.42
N GLN A 58 -2.12 1.84 2.13
CA GLN A 58 -1.35 1.42 0.97
C GLN A 58 -2.26 1.27 -0.22
N PRO A 59 -1.91 1.81 -1.39
CA PRO A 59 -2.62 1.49 -2.60
C PRO A 59 -2.48 0.00 -2.86
N GLN A 60 -3.60 -0.69 -2.85
CA GLN A 60 -3.64 -2.08 -3.24
C GLN A 60 -3.62 -2.14 -4.77
N LEU A 61 -2.48 -2.51 -5.33
CA LEU A 61 -2.40 -2.87 -6.74
C LEU A 61 -3.10 -4.22 -6.91
N GLY A 62 -4.21 -4.21 -7.66
CA GLY A 62 -5.15 -5.32 -7.70
C GLY A 62 -4.57 -6.61 -8.30
N ALA A 63 -4.80 -7.72 -7.63
CA ALA A 63 -4.62 -9.03 -8.20
C ALA A 63 -5.93 -9.53 -8.80
N GLY A 64 -5.84 -10.02 -10.04
CA GLY A 64 -6.80 -11.01 -10.51
C GLY A 64 -8.13 -10.52 -11.01
N LEU A 65 -8.13 -9.74 -12.10
CA LEU A 65 -9.23 -9.87 -13.04
C LEU A 65 -9.20 -11.27 -13.65
N PRO A 66 -10.38 -11.87 -13.96
CA PRO A 66 -10.40 -13.09 -14.75
C PRO A 66 -9.57 -12.90 -16.01
N ASN A 67 -8.70 -13.87 -16.31
CA ASN A 67 -8.00 -13.88 -17.58
C ASN A 67 -9.04 -14.14 -18.67
N PHE A 68 -9.35 -13.13 -19.44
CA PHE A 68 -10.15 -13.29 -20.66
C PHE A 68 -9.22 -13.83 -21.74
N GLU A 69 -9.20 -15.15 -21.90
CA GLU A 69 -8.52 -15.76 -23.03
C GLU A 69 -9.10 -15.19 -24.32
N THR A 70 -8.25 -14.61 -25.12
CA THR A 70 -8.59 -14.23 -26.48
C THR A 70 -8.83 -15.51 -27.26
N PRO A 71 -10.04 -15.78 -27.80
CA PRO A 71 -10.19 -16.87 -28.73
C PRO A 71 -9.17 -16.66 -29.84
N GLY A 72 -8.19 -17.54 -29.93
CA GLY A 72 -7.19 -17.50 -30.97
C GLY A 72 -7.90 -17.57 -32.33
N ALA A 73 -7.34 -16.92 -33.33
CA ALA A 73 -7.72 -17.18 -34.70
C ALA A 73 -7.23 -18.60 -35.06
N GLU A 74 -7.96 -19.60 -34.60
CA GLU A 74 -7.66 -20.99 -34.91
C GLU A 74 -8.44 -21.37 -36.17
N GLY A 75 -7.71 -21.55 -37.22
CA GLY A 75 -8.14 -22.18 -38.47
C GLY A 75 -7.51 -21.50 -39.67
N THR A 76 -6.76 -22.26 -40.45
CA THR A 76 -6.41 -21.89 -41.82
C THR A 76 -7.71 -21.70 -42.61
N LEU A 77 -8.11 -20.44 -42.80
CA LEU A 77 -9.28 -20.13 -43.60
C LEU A 77 -9.07 -20.64 -45.04
N PRO A 78 -10.09 -21.25 -45.65
CA PRO A 78 -9.99 -21.69 -47.05
C PRO A 78 -9.68 -20.46 -47.93
N ASN A 79 -8.85 -20.68 -48.93
CA ASN A 79 -8.49 -19.66 -49.92
C ASN A 79 -9.64 -19.47 -50.92
N ALA A 80 -10.75 -18.93 -50.41
CA ALA A 80 -11.97 -18.69 -51.20
C ALA A 80 -12.09 -17.19 -51.50
N ALA A 81 -12.42 -16.85 -52.72
CA ALA A 81 -12.76 -15.51 -53.17
C ALA A 81 -14.28 -15.35 -53.14
N ILE A 82 -14.77 -14.26 -52.56
CA ILE A 82 -16.20 -13.95 -52.42
C ILE A 82 -16.50 -12.65 -53.15
N ALA A 83 -17.51 -12.70 -54.01
CA ALA A 83 -18.06 -11.49 -54.63
C ALA A 83 -18.93 -10.75 -53.62
N VAL A 84 -18.38 -9.69 -53.00
CA VAL A 84 -19.06 -8.92 -51.96
C VAL A 84 -19.95 -7.88 -52.60
N ARG A 85 -21.26 -8.02 -52.40
CA ARG A 85 -22.27 -7.07 -52.90
C ARG A 85 -22.44 -5.86 -51.97
N SER A 86 -22.57 -6.11 -50.69
CA SER A 86 -22.74 -5.09 -49.65
C SER A 86 -22.01 -5.46 -48.38
N VAL A 87 -21.66 -4.44 -47.57
CA VAL A 87 -21.07 -4.63 -46.25
C VAL A 87 -21.84 -3.83 -45.24
N THR A 88 -22.25 -4.48 -44.14
CA THR A 88 -22.96 -3.83 -43.03
C THR A 88 -22.32 -4.23 -41.72
N VAL A 89 -22.28 -3.28 -40.76
CA VAL A 89 -21.91 -3.53 -39.36
C VAL A 89 -23.17 -3.30 -38.53
N VAL A 90 -23.58 -4.31 -37.78
CA VAL A 90 -24.78 -4.28 -36.96
C VAL A 90 -24.46 -4.52 -35.49
N GLY A 91 -25.21 -3.97 -34.56
CA GLY A 91 -25.06 -4.16 -33.12
C GLY A 91 -23.99 -3.26 -32.45
N ALA A 92 -23.27 -2.45 -33.23
CA ALA A 92 -22.28 -1.52 -32.72
C ALA A 92 -22.95 -0.23 -32.21
N THR A 93 -22.74 0.11 -30.93
CA THR A 93 -23.25 1.33 -30.29
C THR A 93 -22.13 2.23 -29.74
N ALA A 94 -20.96 1.68 -29.37
CA ALA A 94 -19.86 2.41 -28.78
C ALA A 94 -19.14 3.36 -29.76
N PHE A 95 -19.22 3.09 -31.07
CA PHE A 95 -18.52 3.88 -32.09
C PHE A 95 -19.44 4.38 -33.17
N ALA A 96 -19.19 5.61 -33.65
CA ALA A 96 -19.92 6.18 -34.75
C ALA A 96 -19.78 5.32 -36.05
N PRO A 97 -20.83 5.13 -36.85
CA PRO A 97 -20.80 4.31 -38.07
C PRO A 97 -19.69 4.70 -39.05
N ALA A 98 -19.37 6.00 -39.14
CA ALA A 98 -18.29 6.49 -40.00
C ALA A 98 -16.89 5.93 -39.62
N ARG A 99 -16.63 5.72 -38.33
CA ARG A 99 -15.38 5.14 -37.83
C ARG A 99 -15.27 3.66 -38.19
N LEU A 100 -16.38 2.93 -38.08
CA LEU A 100 -16.47 1.52 -38.45
C LEU A 100 -16.34 1.30 -39.95
N ALA A 101 -16.95 2.18 -40.76
CA ALA A 101 -16.90 2.15 -42.21
C ALA A 101 -15.45 2.27 -42.77
N VAL A 102 -14.57 2.94 -42.05
CA VAL A 102 -13.12 3.02 -42.44
C VAL A 102 -12.46 1.65 -42.43
N LEU A 103 -12.82 0.79 -41.46
CA LEU A 103 -12.22 -0.54 -41.30
C LEU A 103 -12.75 -1.57 -42.29
N THR A 104 -13.94 -1.31 -42.86
CA THR A 104 -14.57 -2.19 -43.84
C THR A 104 -14.48 -1.63 -45.27
N ARG A 105 -13.77 -0.51 -45.45
CA ARG A 105 -13.62 0.18 -46.75
C ARG A 105 -12.99 -0.73 -47.81
N GLY A 106 -13.56 -0.68 -49.03
CA GLY A 106 -13.03 -1.40 -50.18
C GLY A 106 -13.32 -2.91 -50.19
N LEU A 107 -14.27 -3.37 -49.38
CA LEU A 107 -14.80 -4.73 -49.45
C LEU A 107 -16.02 -4.81 -50.36
N ALA A 108 -16.93 -3.85 -50.29
CA ALA A 108 -18.18 -3.85 -51.10
C ALA A 108 -17.90 -3.59 -52.58
N GLY A 109 -18.66 -4.28 -53.45
CA GLY A 109 -18.58 -4.16 -54.91
C GLY A 109 -17.36 -4.84 -55.55
N GLN A 110 -16.63 -5.65 -54.80
CA GLN A 110 -15.40 -6.34 -55.29
C GLN A 110 -15.43 -7.82 -54.95
N THR A 111 -14.70 -8.60 -55.76
CA THR A 111 -14.35 -9.98 -55.37
C THR A 111 -13.09 -9.96 -54.53
N VAL A 112 -13.22 -10.35 -53.27
CA VAL A 112 -12.11 -10.29 -52.26
C VAL A 112 -11.89 -11.65 -51.66
N ALA A 113 -10.66 -11.93 -51.26
CA ALA A 113 -10.32 -13.13 -50.52
C ALA A 113 -10.99 -13.12 -49.14
N LEU A 114 -11.46 -14.27 -48.67
CA LEU A 114 -12.08 -14.43 -47.34
C LEU A 114 -11.14 -13.93 -46.22
N GLN A 115 -9.83 -14.09 -46.38
CA GLN A 115 -8.83 -13.57 -45.44
C GLN A 115 -8.89 -12.03 -45.26
N ARG A 116 -9.24 -11.27 -46.31
CA ARG A 116 -9.41 -9.82 -46.24
C ARG A 116 -10.69 -9.42 -45.48
N ILE A 117 -11.75 -10.20 -45.60
CA ILE A 117 -12.97 -10.01 -44.83
C ILE A 117 -12.71 -10.31 -43.34
N GLU A 118 -11.96 -11.40 -43.05
CA GLU A 118 -11.57 -11.76 -41.72
C GLU A 118 -10.61 -10.72 -41.08
N ALA A 119 -9.69 -10.16 -41.87
CA ALA A 119 -8.83 -9.07 -41.40
C ALA A 119 -9.65 -7.84 -40.97
N ALA A 120 -10.74 -7.51 -41.70
CA ALA A 120 -11.65 -6.43 -41.29
C ALA A 120 -12.42 -6.79 -40.02
N ARG A 121 -12.84 -8.05 -39.84
CA ARG A 121 -13.47 -8.53 -38.58
C ARG A 121 -12.53 -8.36 -37.41
N LEU A 122 -11.27 -8.79 -37.56
CA LEU A 122 -10.25 -8.65 -36.52
C LEU A 122 -9.88 -7.18 -36.25
N ALA A 123 -9.90 -6.32 -37.28
CA ALA A 123 -9.69 -4.89 -37.11
C ALA A 123 -10.84 -4.23 -36.31
N LEU A 124 -12.09 -4.62 -36.58
CA LEU A 124 -13.24 -4.19 -35.77
C LEU A 124 -13.10 -4.66 -34.31
N LEU A 125 -12.80 -5.93 -34.09
CA LEU A 125 -12.58 -6.47 -32.74
C LEU A 125 -11.42 -5.76 -32.03
N GLY A 126 -10.31 -5.50 -32.74
CA GLY A 126 -9.14 -4.78 -32.24
C GLY A 126 -9.48 -3.34 -31.87
N LEU A 127 -10.35 -2.66 -32.61
CA LEU A 127 -10.84 -1.32 -32.26
C LEU A 127 -11.56 -1.33 -30.90
N TYR A 128 -12.45 -2.28 -30.66
CA TYR A 128 -13.18 -2.40 -29.40
C TYR A 128 -12.23 -2.72 -28.23
N ARG A 129 -11.38 -3.73 -28.38
CA ARG A 129 -10.44 -4.14 -27.34
C ARG A 129 -9.42 -3.06 -27.01
N GLY A 130 -8.90 -2.36 -28.02
CA GLY A 130 -7.98 -1.24 -27.82
C GLY A 130 -8.59 -0.03 -27.10
N HIS A 131 -9.92 0.00 -26.96
CA HIS A 131 -10.64 1.01 -26.17
C HIS A 131 -11.22 0.45 -24.86
N GLY A 132 -10.80 -0.75 -24.43
CA GLY A 132 -11.19 -1.37 -23.17
C GLY A 132 -12.52 -2.12 -23.19
N PHE A 133 -13.15 -2.33 -24.36
CA PHE A 133 -14.40 -3.11 -24.46
C PHE A 133 -14.08 -4.60 -24.65
N ILE A 134 -13.46 -5.20 -23.65
CA ILE A 134 -12.90 -6.56 -23.70
C ILE A 134 -13.94 -7.66 -23.86
N LEU A 135 -15.20 -7.43 -23.48
CA LEU A 135 -16.31 -8.37 -23.57
C LEU A 135 -17.02 -8.31 -24.94
N THR A 136 -16.54 -7.48 -25.86
CA THR A 136 -17.11 -7.40 -27.21
C THR A 136 -16.64 -8.56 -28.08
N THR A 137 -17.57 -9.15 -28.81
CA THR A 137 -17.29 -10.12 -29.87
C THR A 137 -17.77 -9.62 -31.22
N VAL A 138 -17.10 -10.03 -32.28
CA VAL A 138 -17.50 -9.70 -33.66
C VAL A 138 -17.57 -11.01 -34.44
N SER A 139 -18.77 -11.38 -34.87
CA SER A 139 -19.00 -12.51 -35.76
C SER A 139 -19.22 -12.05 -37.20
N LEU A 140 -19.00 -12.97 -38.13
CA LEU A 140 -19.13 -12.76 -39.55
C LEU A 140 -20.26 -13.64 -40.09
N ASP A 141 -21.17 -13.04 -40.83
CA ASP A 141 -22.23 -13.71 -41.57
C ASP A 141 -22.18 -13.29 -43.03
N ILE A 142 -22.14 -14.27 -43.94
CA ILE A 142 -22.08 -14.05 -45.40
C ILE A 142 -23.19 -14.83 -46.02
N ASP A 143 -24.13 -14.15 -46.62
CA ASP A 143 -25.23 -14.80 -47.31
C ASP A 143 -24.85 -15.26 -48.76
N ALA A 144 -25.69 -16.08 -49.34
CA ALA A 144 -25.49 -16.59 -50.69
C ALA A 144 -25.50 -15.50 -51.79
N ALA A 145 -26.02 -14.32 -51.50
CA ALA A 145 -26.06 -13.17 -52.41
C ALA A 145 -24.80 -12.30 -52.32
N GLY A 146 -23.84 -12.65 -51.46
CA GLY A 146 -22.60 -11.89 -51.22
C GLY A 146 -22.76 -10.68 -50.31
N ASN A 147 -23.80 -10.60 -49.48
CA ASN A 147 -23.91 -9.58 -48.46
C ASN A 147 -23.14 -10.02 -47.23
N VAL A 148 -22.15 -9.22 -46.83
CA VAL A 148 -21.30 -9.43 -45.65
C VAL A 148 -21.87 -8.62 -44.50
N ARG A 149 -22.17 -9.29 -43.39
CA ARG A 149 -22.60 -8.68 -42.14
C ARG A 149 -21.59 -8.96 -41.02
N PHE A 150 -21.04 -7.90 -40.48
CA PHE A 150 -20.28 -7.96 -39.25
C PHE A 150 -21.25 -7.72 -38.09
N ILE A 151 -21.47 -8.75 -37.29
CA ILE A 151 -22.38 -8.70 -36.13
C ILE A 151 -21.55 -8.46 -34.90
N VAL A 152 -21.63 -7.25 -34.36
CA VAL A 152 -20.95 -6.83 -33.12
C VAL A 152 -21.90 -7.13 -31.96
N ILE A 153 -21.41 -7.88 -31.00
CA ILE A 153 -22.11 -8.16 -29.75
C ILE A 153 -21.32 -7.48 -28.64
N GLU A 154 -21.84 -6.36 -28.17
CA GLU A 154 -21.25 -5.57 -27.10
C GLU A 154 -21.65 -6.17 -25.75
N GLY A 155 -20.65 -6.68 -24.99
CA GLY A 155 -20.87 -7.31 -23.70
C GLY A 155 -21.28 -6.30 -22.62
N ARG A 156 -22.26 -6.69 -21.79
CA ARG A 156 -22.77 -5.89 -20.67
C ARG A 156 -23.15 -6.77 -19.49
N ILE A 157 -23.02 -6.27 -18.28
CA ILE A 157 -23.52 -6.96 -17.08
C ILE A 157 -24.97 -6.54 -16.86
N VAL A 158 -25.86 -7.52 -16.81
CA VAL A 158 -27.30 -7.31 -16.59
C VAL A 158 -27.74 -7.61 -15.16
N ALA A 159 -26.96 -8.45 -14.45
CA ALA A 159 -27.23 -8.80 -13.07
C ALA A 159 -25.93 -9.09 -12.32
N VAL A 160 -25.93 -8.83 -11.02
CA VAL A 160 -24.86 -9.20 -10.10
C VAL A 160 -25.44 -10.09 -9.01
N LYS A 161 -24.77 -11.21 -8.72
CA LYS A 161 -25.17 -12.16 -7.68
C LYS A 161 -23.96 -12.52 -6.83
N LEU A 162 -24.18 -12.77 -5.53
CA LEU A 162 -23.17 -13.39 -4.68
C LEU A 162 -23.31 -14.93 -4.77
N SER A 163 -22.19 -15.64 -4.78
CA SER A 163 -22.18 -17.12 -4.76
C SER A 163 -22.78 -17.70 -3.48
N GLN A 164 -22.66 -16.96 -2.38
CA GLN A 164 -23.17 -17.31 -1.05
C GLN A 164 -23.49 -16.07 -0.22
N SER A 165 -24.27 -16.25 0.83
CA SER A 165 -24.53 -15.18 1.79
C SER A 165 -23.35 -15.01 2.74
N ILE A 166 -22.86 -13.80 2.87
CA ILE A 166 -21.82 -13.38 3.82
C ILE A 166 -22.35 -12.36 4.85
N GLY A 167 -23.65 -12.41 5.10
CA GLY A 167 -24.32 -11.51 6.04
C GLY A 167 -24.34 -10.04 5.56
N PRO A 168 -24.29 -9.07 6.49
CA PRO A 168 -24.41 -7.64 6.17
C PRO A 168 -23.34 -7.14 5.19
N ALA A 169 -22.14 -7.67 5.26
CA ALA A 169 -21.01 -7.31 4.38
C ALA A 169 -21.33 -7.48 2.89
N GLY A 170 -22.14 -8.46 2.53
CA GLY A 170 -22.59 -8.69 1.15
C GLY A 170 -23.32 -7.51 0.55
N THR A 171 -23.97 -6.68 1.37
CA THR A 171 -24.64 -5.46 0.91
C THR A 171 -23.66 -4.47 0.30
N MET A 172 -22.47 -4.30 0.92
CA MET A 172 -21.44 -3.38 0.41
C MET A 172 -20.80 -3.91 -0.87
N VAL A 173 -20.53 -5.22 -0.94
CA VAL A 173 -20.07 -5.87 -2.17
C VAL A 173 -21.03 -5.62 -3.31
N LEU A 174 -22.34 -5.86 -3.10
CA LEU A 174 -23.37 -5.62 -4.11
C LEU A 174 -23.50 -4.13 -4.48
N ARG A 175 -23.37 -3.20 -3.52
CA ARG A 175 -23.40 -1.76 -3.81
C ARG A 175 -22.31 -1.38 -4.81
N PHE A 176 -21.07 -1.84 -4.62
CA PHE A 176 -19.99 -1.56 -5.56
C PHE A 176 -20.22 -2.23 -6.92
N LEU A 177 -20.51 -3.53 -6.92
CA LEU A 177 -20.59 -4.27 -8.18
C LEU A 177 -21.83 -3.94 -9.02
N ASN A 178 -22.92 -3.48 -8.42
CA ASN A 178 -24.13 -3.08 -9.14
C ASN A 178 -23.91 -1.85 -10.05
N HIS A 179 -22.89 -1.04 -9.82
CA HIS A 179 -22.53 0.04 -10.77
C HIS A 179 -22.23 -0.49 -12.17
N LEU A 180 -21.74 -1.73 -12.28
CA LEU A 180 -21.43 -2.37 -13.55
C LEU A 180 -22.68 -2.63 -14.42
N THR A 181 -23.86 -2.72 -13.83
CA THR A 181 -25.12 -2.96 -14.58
C THR A 181 -25.61 -1.74 -15.35
N ALA A 182 -25.11 -0.56 -15.02
CA ALA A 182 -25.49 0.69 -15.69
C ALA A 182 -24.68 0.95 -16.96
N GLU A 183 -23.55 0.28 -17.18
CA GLU A 183 -22.66 0.51 -18.30
C GLU A 183 -23.00 -0.35 -19.52
N ARG A 184 -23.10 0.27 -20.69
CA ARG A 184 -23.46 -0.41 -21.96
C ARG A 184 -22.74 0.27 -23.13
N PRO A 185 -21.74 -0.40 -23.74
CA PRO A 185 -21.07 -1.64 -23.33
C PRO A 185 -20.16 -1.46 -22.11
N LEU A 186 -19.82 -2.56 -21.44
CA LEU A 186 -18.95 -2.56 -20.28
C LEU A 186 -17.50 -2.27 -20.68
N ASN A 187 -16.86 -1.33 -19.96
CA ASN A 187 -15.45 -1.01 -20.09
C ASN A 187 -14.61 -1.74 -19.04
N GLU A 188 -13.42 -2.19 -19.44
CA GLU A 188 -12.45 -2.88 -18.57
C GLU A 188 -12.07 -2.04 -17.35
N ALA A 189 -11.78 -0.75 -17.53
CA ALA A 189 -11.40 0.13 -16.43
C ALA A 189 -12.48 0.24 -15.35
N SER A 190 -13.75 0.25 -15.75
CA SER A 190 -14.87 0.23 -14.80
C SER A 190 -14.99 -1.11 -14.10
N LEU A 191 -14.87 -2.21 -14.84
CA LEU A 191 -14.88 -3.56 -14.26
C LEU A 191 -13.75 -3.71 -13.22
N GLU A 192 -12.55 -3.28 -13.55
CA GLU A 192 -11.41 -3.26 -12.61
C GLU A 192 -11.72 -2.44 -11.37
N ARG A 193 -12.13 -1.20 -11.55
CA ARG A 193 -12.40 -0.29 -10.44
C ARG A 193 -13.38 -0.87 -9.43
N TRP A 194 -14.53 -1.36 -9.90
CA TRP A 194 -15.57 -1.85 -9.00
C TRP A 194 -15.24 -3.18 -8.33
N LEU A 195 -14.51 -4.07 -9.03
CA LEU A 195 -14.00 -5.30 -8.43
C LEU A 195 -12.92 -5.00 -7.37
N LEU A 196 -12.01 -4.08 -7.67
CA LEU A 196 -10.97 -3.68 -6.72
C LEU A 196 -11.55 -2.99 -5.48
N LEU A 197 -12.58 -2.14 -5.65
CA LEU A 197 -13.29 -1.56 -4.51
C LEU A 197 -13.98 -2.64 -3.65
N ALA A 198 -14.58 -3.64 -4.28
CA ALA A 198 -15.18 -4.75 -3.54
C ALA A 198 -14.14 -5.59 -2.78
N GLN A 199 -12.92 -5.72 -3.31
CA GLN A 199 -11.79 -6.39 -2.65
C GLN A 199 -11.15 -5.54 -1.53
N GLN A 200 -11.40 -4.22 -1.50
CA GLN A 200 -10.95 -3.35 -0.41
C GLN A 200 -11.84 -3.41 0.83
N ILE A 201 -12.98 -4.10 0.76
CA ILE A 201 -13.86 -4.29 1.93
C ILE A 201 -13.11 -5.18 2.94
N PRO A 202 -12.94 -4.72 4.20
CA PRO A 202 -12.18 -5.46 5.21
C PRO A 202 -12.69 -6.88 5.44
N GLY A 203 -11.76 -7.84 5.44
CA GLY A 203 -12.06 -9.25 5.65
C GLY A 203 -12.81 -9.94 4.51
N ILE A 204 -13.03 -9.29 3.36
CA ILE A 204 -13.75 -9.85 2.23
C ILE A 204 -12.79 -10.17 1.09
N ALA A 205 -12.82 -11.42 0.61
CA ALA A 205 -12.23 -11.80 -0.65
C ALA A 205 -13.33 -11.95 -1.70
N VAL A 206 -13.10 -11.37 -2.90
CA VAL A 206 -14.04 -11.39 -4.02
C VAL A 206 -13.36 -11.92 -5.26
N HIS A 207 -13.95 -12.95 -5.87
CA HIS A 207 -13.60 -13.46 -7.19
C HIS A 207 -14.81 -13.30 -8.11
N ALA A 208 -14.63 -12.72 -9.30
CA ALA A 208 -15.71 -12.52 -10.24
C ALA A 208 -15.69 -13.58 -11.33
N VAL A 209 -16.84 -14.23 -11.54
CA VAL A 209 -17.10 -15.15 -12.64
C VAL A 209 -18.21 -14.58 -13.50
N LEU A 210 -18.01 -14.51 -14.82
CA LEU A 210 -19.01 -14.04 -15.78
C LEU A 210 -19.71 -15.25 -16.39
N GLN A 211 -21.04 -15.27 -16.30
CA GLN A 211 -21.90 -16.27 -16.87
C GLN A 211 -22.73 -15.64 -18.01
N ALA A 212 -22.66 -16.22 -19.21
CA ALA A 212 -23.45 -15.77 -20.35
C ALA A 212 -24.92 -16.11 -20.15
N ASP A 213 -25.80 -15.20 -20.60
CA ASP A 213 -27.22 -15.48 -20.75
C ASP A 213 -27.44 -16.24 -22.06
N SER A 214 -28.27 -17.30 -22.02
CA SER A 214 -28.58 -18.11 -23.22
C SER A 214 -29.48 -17.36 -24.22
N ASP A 215 -30.30 -16.44 -23.75
CA ASP A 215 -31.38 -15.84 -24.54
C ASP A 215 -31.02 -14.46 -25.09
N ASP A 216 -30.03 -13.79 -24.52
CA ASP A 216 -29.58 -12.45 -24.92
C ASP A 216 -28.04 -12.44 -25.15
N PRO A 217 -27.59 -12.56 -26.40
CA PRO A 217 -26.18 -12.48 -26.74
C PRO A 217 -25.57 -11.14 -26.26
N GLY A 218 -24.49 -11.23 -25.46
CA GLY A 218 -23.84 -10.06 -24.86
C GLY A 218 -24.35 -9.68 -23.48
N ALA A 219 -25.45 -10.26 -22.99
CA ALA A 219 -25.88 -10.15 -21.61
C ALA A 219 -25.10 -11.13 -20.74
N LEU A 220 -24.51 -10.62 -19.65
CA LEU A 220 -23.71 -11.40 -18.71
C LEU A 220 -24.23 -11.19 -17.28
N THR A 221 -24.30 -12.27 -16.52
CA THR A 221 -24.48 -12.21 -15.07
C THR A 221 -23.11 -12.31 -14.41
N LEU A 222 -22.76 -11.34 -13.57
CA LEU A 222 -21.57 -11.41 -12.73
C LEU A 222 -21.91 -12.16 -11.45
N VAL A 223 -21.28 -13.31 -11.25
CA VAL A 223 -21.34 -14.05 -9.98
C VAL A 223 -20.06 -13.73 -9.18
N ALA A 224 -20.24 -13.03 -8.09
CA ALA A 224 -19.15 -12.76 -7.15
C ALA A 224 -19.01 -13.94 -6.19
N GLU A 225 -17.96 -14.72 -6.34
CA GLU A 225 -17.53 -15.71 -5.36
C GLU A 225 -16.90 -14.97 -4.20
N VAL A 226 -17.54 -15.08 -3.03
CA VAL A 226 -17.15 -14.28 -1.86
C VAL A 226 -16.81 -15.20 -0.68
N SER A 227 -15.78 -14.80 0.06
CA SER A 227 -15.49 -15.35 1.39
C SER A 227 -15.30 -14.21 2.38
N LYS A 228 -15.58 -14.50 3.66
CA LYS A 228 -15.45 -13.51 4.74
C LYS A 228 -14.58 -14.08 5.87
N GLN A 229 -13.69 -13.23 6.36
CA GLN A 229 -12.92 -13.42 7.58
C GLN A 229 -13.37 -12.36 8.59
N ASP A 230 -14.12 -12.77 9.61
CA ASP A 230 -14.71 -11.86 10.59
C ASP A 230 -13.66 -11.19 11.49
N VAL A 231 -12.60 -11.92 11.80
CA VAL A 231 -11.52 -11.47 12.68
C VAL A 231 -10.19 -11.68 11.98
N SER A 232 -9.35 -10.69 12.02
CA SER A 232 -7.95 -10.77 11.63
C SER A 232 -7.07 -10.14 12.71
N GLY A 233 -5.79 -10.40 12.67
CA GLY A 233 -4.90 -9.85 13.68
C GLY A 233 -3.43 -9.97 13.28
N LEU A 234 -2.62 -9.18 13.98
CA LEU A 234 -1.18 -9.11 13.80
C LEU A 234 -0.51 -9.04 15.16
N LEU A 235 0.55 -9.81 15.33
CA LEU A 235 1.47 -9.69 16.45
C LEU A 235 2.88 -9.50 15.88
N THR A 236 3.56 -8.42 16.26
CA THR A 236 4.96 -8.20 15.93
C THR A 236 5.78 -8.03 17.21
N ALA A 237 7.02 -8.50 17.18
CA ALA A 237 8.00 -8.21 18.22
C ALA A 237 9.38 -8.04 17.58
N ASP A 238 10.15 -7.06 18.03
CA ASP A 238 11.49 -6.81 17.57
C ASP A 238 12.36 -6.14 18.67
N ASN A 239 13.64 -5.92 18.37
CA ASN A 239 14.58 -5.26 19.30
C ASN A 239 15.11 -3.92 18.76
N ARG A 240 14.26 -3.18 18.04
CA ARG A 240 14.63 -1.90 17.41
C ARG A 240 14.17 -0.68 18.20
N GLY A 241 13.48 -0.91 19.31
CA GLY A 241 13.00 0.13 20.20
C GLY A 241 14.10 1.00 20.78
N PHE A 242 13.72 2.16 21.30
CA PHE A 242 14.66 3.07 21.94
C PHE A 242 15.29 2.44 23.19
N LYS A 243 16.62 2.53 23.30
CA LYS A 243 17.40 1.84 24.33
C LYS A 243 16.88 2.07 25.77
N ASP A 244 16.53 3.31 26.10
CA ASP A 244 16.11 3.69 27.45
C ASP A 244 14.61 3.40 27.70
N ALA A 245 13.81 3.22 26.64
CA ALA A 245 12.44 2.76 26.72
C ALA A 245 12.31 1.22 26.74
N GLY A 246 13.41 0.49 26.49
CA GLY A 246 13.46 -0.96 26.33
C GLY A 246 13.58 -1.32 24.84
N PRO A 247 14.71 -1.93 24.44
CA PRO A 247 14.97 -2.21 23.04
C PRO A 247 14.00 -3.23 22.44
N VAL A 248 13.46 -4.14 23.23
CA VAL A 248 12.46 -5.11 22.76
C VAL A 248 11.08 -4.50 22.90
N GLU A 249 10.38 -4.48 21.79
CA GLU A 249 9.04 -3.94 21.68
C GLU A 249 8.08 -4.93 20.99
N ALA A 250 6.81 -4.83 21.30
CA ALA A 250 5.77 -5.65 20.72
C ALA A 250 4.53 -4.81 20.38
N LEU A 251 3.91 -5.12 19.25
CA LEU A 251 2.64 -4.56 18.81
C LEU A 251 1.66 -5.70 18.55
N ALA A 252 0.49 -5.63 19.18
CA ALA A 252 -0.64 -6.49 18.90
C ALA A 252 -1.76 -5.67 18.25
N VAL A 253 -2.30 -6.16 17.15
CA VAL A 253 -3.45 -5.57 16.44
C VAL A 253 -4.52 -6.63 16.28
N ALA A 254 -5.75 -6.29 16.58
CA ALA A 254 -6.92 -7.13 16.37
C ALA A 254 -7.99 -6.34 15.60
N ASP A 255 -8.49 -6.94 14.54
CA ASP A 255 -9.50 -6.36 13.65
C ASP A 255 -10.79 -7.17 13.70
N LEU A 256 -11.92 -6.47 13.83
CA LEU A 256 -13.25 -6.99 13.56
C LEU A 256 -13.68 -6.45 12.19
N ASN A 257 -13.91 -7.35 11.24
CA ASN A 257 -14.09 -7.01 9.83
C ASN A 257 -15.54 -7.11 9.38
N SER A 258 -16.06 -6.05 8.78
CA SER A 258 -17.33 -6.02 8.04
C SER A 258 -18.51 -6.57 8.84
N MET A 259 -18.66 -6.10 10.08
CA MET A 259 -19.76 -6.51 10.96
C MET A 259 -21.09 -5.88 10.53
N THR A 260 -21.04 -4.76 9.82
CA THR A 260 -22.22 -4.04 9.31
C THR A 260 -22.29 -4.05 7.78
N ALA A 261 -23.33 -3.43 7.23
CA ALA A 261 -23.50 -3.27 5.78
C ALA A 261 -22.66 -2.13 5.17
N GLN A 262 -21.78 -1.51 5.96
CA GLN A 262 -20.94 -0.39 5.55
C GLN A 262 -19.51 -0.81 5.19
N GLY A 263 -19.18 -2.13 5.26
CA GLY A 263 -17.82 -2.60 5.06
C GLY A 263 -16.85 -1.99 6.08
N ASP A 264 -17.26 -2.04 7.32
CA ASP A 264 -16.59 -1.45 8.48
C ASP A 264 -15.40 -2.31 8.95
N GLN A 265 -14.53 -1.68 9.71
CA GLN A 265 -13.45 -2.34 10.45
C GLN A 265 -13.22 -1.61 11.76
N THR A 266 -13.40 -2.36 12.86
CA THR A 266 -12.97 -1.93 14.18
C THR A 266 -11.58 -2.52 14.44
N GLU A 267 -10.60 -1.67 14.71
CA GLU A 267 -9.21 -2.06 15.00
C GLU A 267 -8.85 -1.68 16.42
N VAL A 268 -8.25 -2.60 17.16
CA VAL A 268 -7.64 -2.36 18.48
C VAL A 268 -6.16 -2.66 18.38
N SER A 269 -5.32 -1.69 18.72
CA SER A 269 -3.87 -1.80 18.69
C SER A 269 -3.29 -1.56 20.07
N LEU A 270 -2.35 -2.41 20.49
CA LEU A 270 -1.65 -2.33 21.77
C LEU A 270 -0.15 -2.43 21.53
N PHE A 271 0.59 -1.41 21.96
CA PHE A 271 2.04 -1.37 21.94
C PHE A 271 2.59 -1.48 23.35
N HIS A 272 3.65 -2.26 23.51
CA HIS A 272 4.29 -2.50 24.80
C HIS A 272 5.79 -2.78 24.62
N THR A 273 6.61 -2.22 25.52
CA THR A 273 8.02 -2.56 25.60
C THR A 273 8.26 -3.61 26.71
N GLU A 274 9.28 -4.46 26.56
CA GLU A 274 9.57 -5.60 27.45
C GLU A 274 9.60 -5.27 28.95
N VAL A 275 9.99 -4.04 29.26
CA VAL A 275 10.13 -3.55 30.64
C VAL A 275 8.95 -2.68 31.07
N GLY A 276 7.91 -2.54 30.21
CA GLY A 276 6.72 -1.76 30.49
C GLY A 276 6.96 -0.26 30.62
N THR A 277 8.07 0.24 30.10
CA THR A 277 8.46 1.65 30.17
C THR A 277 7.75 2.50 29.13
N ASP A 278 7.25 1.90 28.06
CA ASP A 278 6.43 2.55 27.05
C ASP A 278 5.22 1.67 26.74
N ASN A 279 4.05 2.26 26.84
CA ASN A 279 2.78 1.57 26.58
C ASN A 279 1.85 2.52 25.83
N PHE A 280 1.24 2.03 24.77
CA PHE A 280 0.25 2.79 24.02
C PHE A 280 -0.89 1.89 23.56
N GLY A 281 -2.11 2.39 23.62
CA GLY A 281 -3.29 1.71 23.12
C GLY A 281 -4.11 2.62 22.22
N GLN A 282 -4.65 2.08 21.13
CA GLN A 282 -5.50 2.80 20.19
C GLN A 282 -6.69 1.95 19.77
N VAL A 283 -7.82 2.59 19.59
CA VAL A 283 -9.00 2.03 18.93
C VAL A 283 -9.33 2.87 17.72
N SER A 284 -9.67 2.24 16.62
CA SER A 284 -10.16 2.92 15.44
C SER A 284 -11.36 2.22 14.83
N GLU A 285 -12.21 3.00 14.19
CA GLU A 285 -13.35 2.55 13.41
C GLU A 285 -13.29 3.14 12.02
N SER A 286 -13.41 2.32 10.98
CA SER A 286 -13.43 2.78 9.61
C SER A 286 -14.58 2.16 8.83
N PHE A 287 -15.19 2.90 7.91
CA PHE A 287 -16.32 2.44 7.11
C PHE A 287 -16.44 3.24 5.81
N PHE A 288 -17.10 2.65 4.83
CA PHE A 288 -17.38 3.35 3.57
C PHE A 288 -18.58 4.29 3.69
N ILE A 289 -18.45 5.48 3.11
CA ILE A 289 -19.52 6.47 2.97
C ILE A 289 -20.04 6.40 1.54
N GLY A 290 -21.31 6.01 1.39
CA GLY A 290 -21.92 5.83 0.07
C GLY A 290 -21.42 4.58 -0.65
N ASP A 291 -21.30 4.67 -1.98
CA ASP A 291 -21.06 3.54 -2.88
C ASP A 291 -19.96 3.81 -3.92
N ARG A 292 -19.10 4.79 -3.68
CA ARG A 292 -18.04 5.20 -4.62
C ARG A 292 -16.62 5.03 -4.10
N GLY A 293 -16.47 4.40 -2.92
CA GLY A 293 -15.16 4.11 -2.33
C GLY A 293 -14.63 5.19 -1.37
N LEU A 294 -15.44 6.22 -1.03
CA LEU A 294 -15.08 7.15 0.03
C LEU A 294 -15.09 6.44 1.37
N ARG A 295 -14.00 6.52 2.14
CA ARG A 295 -13.85 5.86 3.44
C ARG A 295 -13.52 6.87 4.51
N LEU A 296 -14.19 6.76 5.66
CA LEU A 296 -13.90 7.51 6.87
C LEU A 296 -13.28 6.56 7.90
N LYS A 297 -12.16 6.96 8.51
CA LYS A 297 -11.58 6.32 9.70
C LYS A 297 -11.57 7.34 10.83
N LEU A 298 -12.07 6.95 12.00
CA LEU A 298 -11.98 7.70 13.24
C LEU A 298 -11.11 6.91 14.21
N TYR A 299 -10.31 7.58 15.03
CA TYR A 299 -9.44 6.90 15.97
C TYR A 299 -9.22 7.73 17.25
N GLY A 300 -8.87 7.01 18.30
CA GLY A 300 -8.42 7.58 19.56
C GLY A 300 -7.50 6.62 20.28
N GLY A 301 -6.47 7.17 20.91
CA GLY A 301 -5.48 6.38 21.62
C GLY A 301 -4.82 7.18 22.74
N ALA A 302 -4.20 6.47 23.67
CA ALA A 302 -3.44 7.08 24.75
C ALA A 302 -2.25 6.19 25.12
N GLY A 303 -1.20 6.82 25.62
CA GLY A 303 0.00 6.15 26.04
C GLY A 303 0.73 6.86 27.17
N ARG A 304 1.67 6.11 27.76
CA ARG A 304 2.57 6.59 28.80
C ARG A 304 3.95 6.04 28.56
N ALA A 305 4.94 6.92 28.64
CA ALA A 305 6.35 6.53 28.62
C ALA A 305 7.04 6.94 29.92
N ASN A 306 7.83 6.01 30.46
CA ASN A 306 8.63 6.18 31.67
C ASN A 306 10.00 5.52 31.44
N PRO A 307 10.86 6.12 30.59
CA PRO A 307 12.12 5.54 30.18
C PRO A 307 13.09 5.39 31.35
N ARG A 308 14.08 4.51 31.17
CA ARG A 308 15.19 4.26 32.10
C ARG A 308 16.41 5.15 31.79
N GLY A 309 17.54 4.79 32.32
CA GLY A 309 18.80 5.48 32.04
C GLY A 309 18.84 6.88 32.63
N THR A 310 19.33 7.83 31.87
CA THR A 310 19.46 9.23 32.28
C THR A 310 18.11 9.90 32.51
N LEU A 311 17.11 9.55 31.71
CA LEU A 311 15.73 10.03 31.85
C LEU A 311 15.07 9.44 33.11
N GLY A 312 15.30 8.18 33.41
CA GLY A 312 14.81 7.55 34.64
C GLY A 312 15.40 8.16 35.90
N ALA A 313 16.66 8.59 35.85
CA ALA A 313 17.33 9.25 36.99
C ALA A 313 16.66 10.58 37.40
N VAL A 314 15.98 11.25 36.46
CA VAL A 314 15.22 12.48 36.71
C VAL A 314 13.72 12.24 36.85
N HIS A 315 13.29 10.99 36.95
CA HIS A 315 11.88 10.60 37.01
C HIS A 315 11.06 11.22 35.87
N TYR A 316 11.56 11.06 34.64
CA TYR A 316 10.86 11.52 33.44
C TYR A 316 9.63 10.65 33.19
N GLU A 317 8.52 11.28 32.90
CA GLU A 317 7.27 10.63 32.56
C GLU A 317 6.53 11.45 31.51
N SER A 318 6.09 10.81 30.43
CA SER A 318 5.27 11.42 29.39
C SER A 318 3.91 10.73 29.29
N PHE A 319 2.88 11.52 29.12
CA PHE A 319 1.52 11.07 28.82
C PHE A 319 1.08 11.68 27.51
N ILE A 320 0.63 10.82 26.59
CA ILE A 320 0.14 11.24 25.31
C ILE A 320 -1.27 10.74 25.05
N THR A 321 -2.07 11.59 24.43
CA THR A 321 -3.38 11.22 23.89
C THR A 321 -3.46 11.70 22.45
N VAL A 322 -3.93 10.82 21.58
CA VAL A 322 -4.16 11.13 20.16
C VAL A 322 -5.60 10.84 19.79
N PHE A 323 -6.17 11.65 18.95
CA PHE A 323 -7.49 11.42 18.37
C PHE A 323 -7.57 12.08 17.01
N GLY A 324 -8.42 11.57 16.15
CA GLY A 324 -8.52 12.16 14.82
C GLY A 324 -9.45 11.42 13.88
N GLY A 325 -9.43 11.89 12.64
CA GLY A 325 -10.19 11.31 11.56
C GLY A 325 -9.47 11.41 10.24
N VAL A 326 -9.67 10.41 9.39
CA VAL A 326 -9.11 10.34 8.04
C VAL A 326 -10.23 10.09 7.06
N LEU A 327 -10.37 10.96 6.08
CA LEU A 327 -11.25 10.78 4.93
C LEU A 327 -10.39 10.43 3.73
N SER A 328 -10.56 9.24 3.16
CA SER A 328 -9.75 8.74 2.04
C SER A 328 -10.62 8.38 0.84
N TYR A 329 -10.07 8.59 -0.36
CA TYR A 329 -10.73 8.30 -1.61
C TYR A 329 -9.74 7.79 -2.67
N PRO A 330 -9.95 6.58 -3.24
CA PRO A 330 -9.15 6.08 -4.35
C PRO A 330 -9.55 6.78 -5.65
N LEU A 331 -8.83 7.85 -6.00
CA LEU A 331 -9.09 8.63 -7.22
C LEU A 331 -8.85 7.80 -8.48
N LEU A 332 -7.75 7.05 -8.50
CA LEU A 332 -7.42 6.08 -9.54
C LEU A 332 -7.26 4.70 -8.89
N LEU A 333 -7.89 3.69 -9.45
CA LEU A 333 -7.81 2.33 -8.94
C LEU A 333 -7.87 1.36 -10.12
N GLN A 334 -6.71 0.85 -10.51
CA GLN A 334 -6.51 -0.10 -11.60
C GLN A 334 -5.54 -1.19 -11.15
N ARG A 335 -5.45 -2.28 -11.89
CA ARG A 335 -4.57 -3.42 -11.57
C ARG A 335 -3.11 -3.00 -11.38
N ASN A 336 -2.60 -2.13 -12.23
CA ASN A 336 -1.20 -1.75 -12.29
C ASN A 336 -0.90 -0.35 -11.75
N GLN A 337 -1.92 0.39 -11.32
CA GLN A 337 -1.74 1.71 -10.73
C GLN A 337 -2.89 2.11 -9.81
N ALA A 338 -2.57 2.82 -8.76
CA ALA A 338 -3.54 3.36 -7.82
C ALA A 338 -3.09 4.75 -7.34
N LEU A 339 -4.04 5.67 -7.22
CA LEU A 339 -3.86 7.00 -6.63
C LEU A 339 -4.90 7.18 -5.53
N ASP A 340 -4.43 7.21 -4.30
CA ASP A 340 -5.24 7.48 -3.13
C ASP A 340 -5.00 8.90 -2.62
N LEU A 341 -6.06 9.62 -2.34
CA LEU A 341 -6.03 10.94 -1.71
C LEU A 341 -6.66 10.85 -0.33
N SER A 342 -6.11 11.55 0.64
CA SER A 342 -6.67 11.58 1.99
C SER A 342 -6.56 12.96 2.63
N LEU A 343 -7.57 13.27 3.45
CA LEU A 343 -7.61 14.41 4.35
C LEU A 343 -7.60 13.88 5.78
N HIS A 344 -6.70 14.40 6.61
CA HIS A 344 -6.59 14.03 8.01
C HIS A 344 -6.84 15.25 8.88
N PHE A 345 -7.40 15.01 10.03
CA PHE A 345 -7.42 15.96 11.14
C PHE A 345 -7.02 15.24 12.40
N ASP A 346 -5.91 15.66 13.00
CA ASP A 346 -5.29 15.03 14.15
C ASP A 346 -5.29 15.98 15.35
N GLY A 347 -5.66 15.48 16.52
CA GLY A 347 -5.46 16.10 17.80
C GLY A 347 -4.42 15.32 18.61
N ILE A 348 -3.41 16.00 19.11
CA ILE A 348 -2.34 15.41 19.93
C ILE A 348 -2.24 16.23 21.22
N GLU A 349 -2.34 15.56 22.35
CA GLU A 349 -2.13 16.13 23.68
C GLU A 349 -0.92 15.42 24.29
N ASP A 350 0.16 16.14 24.52
CA ASP A 350 1.34 15.62 25.19
C ASP A 350 1.61 16.38 26.49
N THR A 351 1.97 15.65 27.55
CA THR A 351 2.31 16.22 28.84
C THR A 351 3.52 15.50 29.41
N ILE A 352 4.56 16.26 29.70
CA ILE A 352 5.80 15.74 30.27
C ILE A 352 5.91 16.18 31.74
N HIS A 353 6.22 15.22 32.60
CA HIS A 353 6.53 15.44 33.99
C HIS A 353 8.00 15.06 34.27
N ILE A 354 8.67 15.85 35.11
CA ILE A 354 10.01 15.57 35.62
C ILE A 354 9.94 15.66 37.14
N ALA A 355 10.37 14.62 37.83
CA ALA A 355 10.26 14.51 39.29
C ALA A 355 8.84 14.78 39.84
N GLY A 356 7.80 14.35 39.10
CA GLY A 356 6.39 14.54 39.45
C GLY A 356 5.84 15.95 39.17
N ILE A 357 6.68 16.86 38.67
CA ILE A 357 6.25 18.24 38.34
C ILE A 357 6.02 18.33 36.83
N ARG A 358 4.89 18.95 36.43
CA ARG A 358 4.62 19.20 35.02
C ARG A 358 5.69 20.13 34.45
N ASN A 359 6.51 19.60 33.55
CA ASN A 359 7.60 20.33 32.90
C ASN A 359 7.10 21.03 31.63
N SER A 360 6.32 20.34 30.79
CA SER A 360 5.74 20.89 29.57
C SER A 360 4.41 20.24 29.24
N ALA A 361 3.66 20.87 28.38
CA ALA A 361 2.45 20.30 27.80
C ALA A 361 2.17 20.94 26.45
N ASP A 362 1.85 20.14 25.45
CA ASP A 362 1.51 20.58 24.11
C ASP A 362 0.16 20.04 23.68
N SER A 363 -0.64 20.89 23.08
CA SER A 363 -1.91 20.54 22.46
C SER A 363 -1.86 20.95 21.00
N LEU A 364 -1.73 19.97 20.12
CA LEU A 364 -1.62 20.16 18.67
C LEU A 364 -2.93 19.84 17.98
N ARG A 365 -3.24 20.60 16.95
CA ARG A 365 -4.29 20.30 15.97
C ARG A 365 -3.68 20.43 14.61
N VAL A 366 -3.73 19.38 13.82
CA VAL A 366 -3.03 19.33 12.53
C VAL A 366 -3.99 18.87 11.44
N ALA A 367 -4.11 19.67 10.42
CA ALA A 367 -4.78 19.29 9.19
C ALA A 367 -3.73 18.79 8.19
N ARG A 368 -3.99 17.63 7.54
CA ARG A 368 -3.05 17.06 6.56
C ARG A 368 -3.80 16.70 5.27
N PHE A 369 -3.19 17.02 4.14
CA PHE A 369 -3.60 16.52 2.84
C PHE A 369 -2.51 15.59 2.32
N ALA A 370 -2.86 14.35 2.00
CA ALA A 370 -1.88 13.38 1.50
C ALA A 370 -2.35 12.75 0.19
N GLY A 371 -1.36 12.43 -0.64
CA GLY A 371 -1.53 11.68 -1.88
C GLY A 371 -0.51 10.56 -1.93
N GLN A 372 -0.96 9.36 -2.31
CA GLN A 372 -0.11 8.21 -2.54
C GLN A 372 -0.40 7.66 -3.94
N TYR A 373 0.63 7.61 -4.78
CA TYR A 373 0.57 7.04 -6.12
C TYR A 373 1.47 5.83 -6.23
N ALA A 374 0.89 4.67 -6.51
CA ALA A 374 1.62 3.44 -6.76
C ALA A 374 1.40 2.97 -8.19
N TRP A 375 2.46 2.45 -8.82
CA TRP A 375 2.37 1.88 -10.16
C TRP A 375 3.34 0.72 -10.35
N GLN A 376 2.96 -0.18 -11.25
CA GLN A 376 3.80 -1.26 -11.75
C GLN A 376 4.12 -1.03 -13.21
N ASP A 377 5.34 -1.35 -13.62
CA ASP A 377 5.79 -1.20 -14.99
C ASP A 377 6.80 -2.27 -15.41
N LEU A 378 7.02 -2.36 -16.72
CA LEU A 378 7.98 -3.25 -17.37
C LEU A 378 9.03 -2.47 -18.17
N TRP A 379 9.37 -1.25 -17.76
CA TRP A 379 10.29 -0.39 -18.51
C TRP A 379 11.67 -1.00 -18.74
N ALA A 380 12.13 -1.86 -17.83
CA ALA A 380 13.40 -2.57 -17.97
C ALA A 380 13.31 -3.83 -18.88
N GLY A 381 12.13 -4.13 -19.43
CA GLY A 381 11.86 -5.25 -20.32
C GLY A 381 11.03 -6.37 -19.67
N ASN A 382 10.60 -7.33 -20.50
CA ASN A 382 9.80 -8.46 -20.04
C ASN A 382 10.55 -9.30 -18.99
N GLY A 383 9.85 -9.71 -17.94
CA GLY A 383 10.43 -10.44 -16.80
C GLY A 383 11.23 -9.55 -15.83
N ARG A 384 11.23 -8.23 -16.03
CA ARG A 384 11.87 -7.24 -15.13
C ARG A 384 10.83 -6.27 -14.59
N GLU A 385 9.87 -6.81 -13.90
CA GLU A 385 8.80 -6.03 -13.28
C GLU A 385 9.36 -5.07 -12.23
N ALA A 386 8.76 -3.90 -12.18
CA ALA A 386 9.04 -2.92 -11.15
C ALA A 386 7.77 -2.42 -10.50
N GLN A 387 7.87 -2.16 -9.21
CA GLN A 387 6.85 -1.46 -8.43
C GLN A 387 7.43 -0.17 -7.87
N SER A 388 6.71 0.91 -8.04
CA SER A 388 7.08 2.22 -7.54
C SER A 388 5.97 2.82 -6.71
N VAL A 389 6.32 3.59 -5.67
CA VAL A 389 5.37 4.31 -4.83
C VAL A 389 5.90 5.73 -4.60
N LEU A 390 5.06 6.72 -4.81
CA LEU A 390 5.29 8.12 -4.49
C LEU A 390 4.30 8.54 -3.40
N ASN A 391 4.79 9.09 -2.31
CA ASN A 391 3.98 9.68 -1.24
C ASN A 391 4.30 11.17 -1.14
N LEU A 392 3.27 11.97 -0.94
CA LEU A 392 3.39 13.40 -0.67
C LEU A 392 2.33 13.79 0.37
N GLN A 393 2.74 14.52 1.38
CA GLN A 393 1.85 15.01 2.43
C GLN A 393 2.18 16.45 2.79
N ASP A 394 1.19 17.31 2.68
CA ASP A 394 1.16 18.66 3.20
C ASP A 394 0.51 18.65 4.58
N SER A 395 1.10 19.35 5.54
CA SER A 395 0.60 19.40 6.94
C SER A 395 0.64 20.82 7.45
N GLN A 396 -0.47 21.24 8.04
CA GLN A 396 -0.67 22.55 8.60
C GLN A 396 -1.13 22.46 10.06
N GLY A 397 -0.40 23.05 10.97
CA GLY A 397 -0.86 23.29 12.34
C GLY A 397 -2.05 24.25 12.34
N VAL A 398 -3.07 23.95 13.12
CA VAL A 398 -4.30 24.73 13.20
C VAL A 398 -4.41 25.36 14.59
N PRO A 399 -4.23 26.69 14.76
CA PRO A 399 -4.28 27.37 16.05
C PRO A 399 -5.72 27.58 16.53
N ALA A 400 -6.51 26.49 16.56
CA ALA A 400 -7.93 26.48 16.95
C ALA A 400 -8.26 25.17 17.69
N PHE A 401 -9.50 24.98 18.10
CA PHE A 401 -10.02 23.77 18.74
C PHE A 401 -9.21 23.31 19.97
N GLY A 402 -8.71 24.28 20.77
CA GLY A 402 -7.94 24.01 21.98
C GLY A 402 -6.44 23.78 21.75
N ALA A 403 -5.92 24.08 20.55
CA ALA A 403 -4.48 24.09 20.32
C ALA A 403 -3.76 25.06 21.26
N SER A 404 -2.55 24.69 21.67
CA SER A 404 -1.69 25.57 22.47
C SER A 404 -1.31 26.83 21.69
N PRO A 405 -1.25 28.00 22.32
CA PRO A 405 -0.74 29.20 21.68
C PRO A 405 0.80 29.14 21.53
N ASP A 406 1.32 29.82 20.52
CA ASP A 406 2.75 30.04 20.35
C ASP A 406 3.35 30.82 21.52
N GLY A 407 4.62 30.58 21.84
CA GLY A 407 5.35 31.34 22.87
C GLY A 407 4.82 31.20 24.29
N ARG A 408 4.10 30.14 24.58
CA ARG A 408 3.53 29.85 25.90
C ARG A 408 4.64 29.59 26.94
N THR A 409 4.47 30.17 28.14
CA THR A 409 5.44 30.07 29.24
C THR A 409 4.93 29.27 30.45
N ALA A 410 3.63 29.03 30.54
CA ALA A 410 3.04 28.32 31.70
C ALA A 410 1.83 27.47 31.29
N PRO A 411 1.93 26.14 31.20
CA PRO A 411 3.16 25.36 31.15
C PRO A 411 3.93 25.66 29.86
N PRO A 412 5.26 25.57 29.87
CA PRO A 412 6.03 25.82 28.66
C PRO A 412 5.74 24.76 27.58
N ALA A 413 6.03 25.10 26.34
CA ALA A 413 6.00 24.15 25.24
C ALA A 413 7.06 23.07 25.43
N GLY A 414 6.86 21.89 24.88
CA GLY A 414 7.82 20.79 24.93
C GLY A 414 9.14 21.16 24.23
N ARG A 415 9.08 22.06 23.23
CA ARG A 415 10.25 22.59 22.55
C ARG A 415 10.19 24.12 22.45
N ALA A 416 11.33 24.76 22.71
CA ALA A 416 11.43 26.23 22.68
C ALA A 416 11.10 26.77 21.28
N ASP A 417 10.40 27.90 21.26
CA ASP A 417 10.02 28.62 20.04
C ASP A 417 9.23 27.81 19.01
N ALA A 418 8.70 26.64 19.40
CA ALA A 418 7.89 25.82 18.52
C ALA A 418 6.62 26.56 18.07
N LYS A 419 6.33 26.46 16.78
CA LYS A 419 5.16 27.02 16.14
C LYS A 419 4.01 26.03 16.14
N MET A 420 2.87 26.41 16.68
CA MET A 420 1.66 25.56 16.65
C MET A 420 0.85 25.73 15.35
N ASP A 421 1.10 26.82 14.63
CA ASP A 421 0.55 27.11 13.30
C ASP A 421 1.53 26.76 12.16
N PHE A 422 2.47 25.85 12.42
CA PHE A 422 3.50 25.43 11.49
C PHE A 422 2.96 24.94 10.14
N TRP A 423 3.79 25.04 9.12
CA TRP A 423 3.62 24.36 7.85
C TRP A 423 4.77 23.39 7.56
N LYS A 424 4.48 22.20 7.06
CA LYS A 424 5.51 21.28 6.58
C LYS A 424 5.04 20.42 5.41
N LEU A 425 6.00 20.08 4.56
CA LEU A 425 5.82 19.16 3.45
C LEU A 425 6.70 17.91 3.67
N THR A 426 6.11 16.73 3.56
CA THR A 426 6.81 15.45 3.65
C THR A 426 6.61 14.68 2.35
N GLY A 427 7.67 14.04 1.84
CA GLY A 427 7.57 13.27 0.61
C GLY A 427 8.55 12.10 0.58
N SER A 428 8.18 11.05 -0.14
CA SER A 428 9.06 9.91 -0.42
C SER A 428 8.76 9.28 -1.77
N VAL A 429 9.78 8.71 -2.39
CA VAL A 429 9.67 7.88 -3.57
C VAL A 429 10.43 6.58 -3.34
N SER A 430 9.81 5.45 -3.66
CA SER A 430 10.46 4.15 -3.62
C SER A 430 10.24 3.39 -4.92
N ARG A 431 11.23 2.58 -5.30
CA ARG A 431 11.15 1.66 -6.43
C ARG A 431 11.83 0.35 -6.11
N THR A 432 11.13 -0.74 -6.36
CA THR A 432 11.69 -2.09 -6.36
C THR A 432 11.70 -2.60 -7.78
N GLN A 433 12.89 -2.84 -8.33
CA GLN A 433 13.13 -3.26 -9.70
C GLN A 433 13.70 -4.65 -9.73
N THR A 434 13.02 -5.61 -10.35
CA THR A 434 13.59 -6.93 -10.67
C THR A 434 14.68 -6.75 -11.72
N LEU A 435 15.89 -7.23 -11.42
CA LEU A 435 17.05 -7.11 -12.31
C LEU A 435 17.20 -8.32 -13.22
N PHE A 436 17.21 -9.51 -12.64
CA PHE A 436 17.34 -10.80 -13.35
C PHE A 436 16.98 -11.96 -12.43
N SER A 437 16.83 -13.14 -13.04
CA SER A 437 16.63 -14.42 -12.33
C SER A 437 17.88 -15.27 -12.50
N PRO A 438 18.67 -15.47 -11.43
CA PRO A 438 19.96 -16.16 -11.53
C PRO A 438 19.82 -17.68 -11.71
N PHE A 439 18.83 -18.31 -11.08
CA PHE A 439 18.53 -19.74 -11.15
C PHE A 439 17.11 -20.04 -10.67
N GLY A 440 16.45 -21.03 -11.27
CA GLY A 440 15.13 -21.52 -10.87
C GLY A 440 14.09 -20.40 -10.71
N ALA A 441 13.41 -20.39 -9.57
CA ALA A 441 12.44 -19.36 -9.21
C ALA A 441 13.08 -18.15 -8.48
N ALA A 442 14.40 -18.13 -8.28
CA ALA A 442 15.08 -17.03 -7.60
C ALA A 442 15.10 -15.77 -8.45
N THR A 443 14.91 -14.61 -7.80
CA THR A 443 14.99 -13.30 -8.44
C THR A 443 15.91 -12.37 -7.67
N VAL A 444 16.70 -11.59 -8.39
CA VAL A 444 17.49 -10.50 -7.85
C VAL A 444 16.76 -9.18 -8.14
N ALA A 445 16.54 -8.39 -7.10
CA ALA A 445 15.88 -7.09 -7.21
C ALA A 445 16.70 -6.02 -6.51
N LEU A 446 16.59 -4.78 -7.00
CA LEU A 446 17.11 -3.59 -6.34
C LEU A 446 15.93 -2.77 -5.83
N ARG A 447 15.90 -2.53 -4.52
CA ARG A 447 15.00 -1.56 -3.92
C ARG A 447 15.78 -0.28 -3.61
N ALA A 448 15.27 0.84 -4.06
CA ALA A 448 15.78 2.16 -3.71
C ALA A 448 14.61 2.99 -3.16
N GLU A 449 14.89 3.76 -2.11
CA GLU A 449 13.93 4.71 -1.53
C GLU A 449 14.67 6.00 -1.17
N ALA A 450 14.03 7.14 -1.41
CA ALA A 450 14.51 8.44 -0.97
C ALA A 450 13.32 9.30 -0.55
N GLY A 451 13.54 10.17 0.43
CA GLY A 451 12.50 11.06 0.92
C GLY A 451 13.02 12.06 1.94
N GLY A 452 12.09 12.79 2.53
CA GLY A 452 12.42 13.78 3.55
C GLY A 452 11.24 14.66 3.93
N GLN A 453 11.56 15.66 4.75
CA GLN A 453 10.64 16.69 5.25
C GLN A 453 11.26 18.07 5.06
N TYR A 454 10.43 19.04 4.70
CA TYR A 454 10.82 20.44 4.60
C TYR A 454 9.84 21.33 5.35
N THR A 455 10.38 22.29 6.07
CA THR A 455 9.65 23.37 6.75
C THR A 455 10.58 24.56 6.98
N THR A 456 10.03 25.75 7.14
CA THR A 456 10.76 26.92 7.62
C THR A 456 10.54 27.19 9.10
N ASP A 457 9.57 26.49 9.71
CA ASP A 457 9.14 26.71 11.09
C ASP A 457 9.97 25.83 12.06
N ILE A 458 10.04 26.25 13.31
CA ILE A 458 10.48 25.40 14.41
C ILE A 458 9.28 24.54 14.79
N LEU A 459 9.36 23.26 14.52
CA LEU A 459 8.26 22.33 14.75
C LEU A 459 8.14 21.95 16.23
N PRO A 460 6.95 21.66 16.74
CA PRO A 460 6.76 20.89 17.96
C PRO A 460 7.48 19.54 17.86
N SER A 461 7.88 18.97 18.98
CA SER A 461 8.61 17.70 19.01
C SER A 461 7.88 16.58 18.26
N GLU A 462 6.56 16.53 18.37
CA GLU A 462 5.68 15.52 17.77
C GLU A 462 5.59 15.63 16.25
N GLU A 463 6.04 16.73 15.69
CA GLU A 463 5.99 17.00 14.24
C GLU A 463 7.36 17.03 13.59
N GLN A 464 8.44 16.87 14.36
CA GLN A 464 9.78 16.72 13.80
C GLN A 464 9.90 15.44 12.98
N PHE A 465 10.82 15.41 12.03
CA PHE A 465 11.20 14.20 11.32
C PHE A 465 12.26 13.46 12.14
N TYR A 466 12.13 12.15 12.23
CA TYR A 466 13.09 11.29 12.92
C TYR A 466 13.72 10.28 11.98
N LEU A 467 14.99 9.98 12.22
CA LEU A 467 15.74 8.93 11.58
C LEU A 467 16.05 7.82 12.60
N GLY A 468 16.25 6.61 12.10
CA GLY A 468 16.43 5.40 12.88
C GLY A 468 15.23 4.45 12.76
N GLY A 469 15.33 3.30 13.39
CA GLY A 469 14.34 2.23 13.30
C GLY A 469 14.51 1.34 12.07
N SER A 470 13.48 0.59 11.73
CA SER A 470 13.53 -0.38 10.62
C SER A 470 13.39 0.26 9.25
N ARG A 471 12.91 1.50 9.18
CA ARG A 471 12.55 2.16 7.91
C ARG A 471 13.64 3.11 7.39
N PHE A 472 14.22 3.91 8.27
CA PHE A 472 15.16 4.96 7.91
C PHE A 472 16.47 4.75 8.64
N THR A 473 17.58 4.61 7.94
CA THR A 473 18.91 4.49 8.57
C THR A 473 18.98 3.38 9.64
N ARG A 474 18.81 2.14 9.17
CA ARG A 474 18.70 0.90 9.97
C ARG A 474 19.89 0.67 10.85
N GLY A 475 20.56 1.11 11.48
CA GLY A 475 21.64 0.94 12.46
C GLY A 475 21.38 1.75 13.70
N TYR A 476 20.39 2.63 13.67
CA TYR A 476 20.08 3.56 14.74
C TYR A 476 18.73 3.22 15.34
N TYR A 477 18.57 3.43 16.64
CA TYR A 477 17.29 3.24 17.30
C TYR A 477 16.25 4.20 16.73
N SER A 478 14.99 3.80 16.77
CA SER A 478 13.88 4.65 16.34
C SER A 478 13.91 5.98 17.08
N GLY A 479 13.87 7.09 16.35
CA GLY A 479 13.91 8.43 16.94
C GLY A 479 15.26 8.90 17.49
N GLN A 480 16.34 8.18 17.23
CA GLN A 480 17.66 8.56 17.75
C GLN A 480 18.19 9.89 17.19
N VAL A 481 17.75 10.24 16.00
CA VAL A 481 18.15 11.50 15.33
C VAL A 481 16.93 12.18 14.77
N VAL A 482 16.80 13.48 14.99
CA VAL A 482 15.64 14.27 14.59
C VAL A 482 15.97 15.63 14.06
N GLY A 483 14.99 16.24 13.40
CA GLY A 483 15.08 17.62 12.95
C GLY A 483 13.77 18.14 12.37
N ASP A 484 13.73 19.45 12.17
CA ASP A 484 12.61 20.09 11.48
C ASP A 484 12.59 19.74 10.00
N LYS A 485 13.77 19.63 9.42
CA LYS A 485 14.01 19.18 8.04
C LYS A 485 14.80 17.90 8.04
N ALA A 486 14.55 17.04 7.05
CA ALA A 486 15.28 15.80 6.89
C ALA A 486 15.38 15.39 5.43
N ALA A 487 16.44 14.65 5.12
CA ALA A 487 16.54 13.89 3.89
C ALA A 487 17.13 12.51 4.20
N TYR A 488 16.66 11.49 3.49
CA TYR A 488 17.19 10.14 3.61
C TYR A 488 17.19 9.43 2.26
N ALA A 489 18.05 8.45 2.14
CA ALA A 489 18.09 7.53 1.01
C ALA A 489 18.55 6.15 1.49
N THR A 490 17.97 5.11 0.89
CA THR A 490 18.36 3.72 1.08
C THR A 490 18.46 3.01 -0.26
N ALA A 491 19.43 2.11 -0.38
CA ALA A 491 19.54 1.18 -1.50
C ALA A 491 19.73 -0.23 -0.93
N GLU A 492 18.91 -1.18 -1.39
CA GLU A 492 18.91 -2.56 -0.91
C GLU A 492 18.89 -3.51 -2.11
N LEU A 493 19.92 -4.35 -2.21
CA LEU A 493 19.97 -5.46 -3.17
C LEU A 493 19.38 -6.69 -2.51
N GLN A 494 18.40 -7.31 -3.16
CA GLN A 494 17.61 -8.42 -2.65
C GLN A 494 17.81 -9.65 -3.52
N LEU A 495 18.01 -10.81 -2.91
CA LEU A 495 17.91 -12.13 -3.53
C LEU A 495 16.69 -12.81 -2.91
N ASN A 496 15.63 -12.93 -3.70
CA ASN A 496 14.41 -13.63 -3.31
C ASN A 496 14.49 -15.09 -3.77
N THR A 497 14.28 -16.01 -2.85
CA THR A 497 14.21 -17.44 -3.13
C THR A 497 12.94 -17.99 -2.51
N GLY A 498 12.38 -19.04 -3.06
CA GLY A 498 11.22 -19.71 -2.49
C GLY A 498 11.22 -21.16 -2.92
N ASP A 499 11.15 -22.07 -1.97
CA ASP A 499 10.96 -23.49 -2.19
C ASP A 499 9.75 -23.96 -1.37
N GLU A 500 8.87 -24.73 -1.98
CA GLU A 500 7.81 -25.44 -1.29
C GLU A 500 8.30 -26.84 -0.91
N PHE A 501 8.22 -27.20 0.35
CA PHE A 501 8.49 -28.55 0.82
C PHE A 501 7.44 -29.03 1.82
N THR A 502 7.15 -30.30 1.82
CA THR A 502 6.21 -30.92 2.75
C THR A 502 6.97 -31.45 3.95
N LEU A 503 6.65 -30.91 5.15
CA LEU A 503 7.18 -31.38 6.41
C LEU A 503 6.02 -31.78 7.33
N PHE A 504 6.09 -32.99 7.92
CA PHE A 504 5.04 -33.53 8.82
C PHE A 504 3.62 -33.49 8.21
N HIS A 505 3.47 -33.77 6.91
CA HIS A 505 2.20 -33.72 6.16
C HIS A 505 1.61 -32.31 6.02
N GLN A 506 2.42 -31.27 6.25
CA GLN A 506 2.06 -29.88 5.96
C GLN A 506 2.96 -29.34 4.87
N ASP A 507 2.35 -28.69 3.90
CA ASP A 507 3.09 -27.98 2.86
C ASP A 507 3.61 -26.67 3.48
N ILE A 508 4.94 -26.60 3.61
CA ILE A 508 5.64 -25.42 4.13
C ILE A 508 6.22 -24.69 2.94
N ALA A 509 5.69 -23.49 2.68
CA ALA A 509 6.30 -22.58 1.73
C ALA A 509 7.36 -21.76 2.46
N LEU A 510 8.63 -22.10 2.27
CA LEU A 510 9.74 -21.33 2.81
C LEU A 510 10.15 -20.25 1.81
N GLY A 511 9.65 -19.03 2.00
CA GLY A 511 10.15 -17.86 1.30
C GLY A 511 11.35 -17.28 2.02
N ALA A 512 12.52 -17.21 1.38
CA ALA A 512 13.68 -16.54 1.93
C ALA A 512 14.07 -15.36 1.04
N GLN A 513 14.34 -14.23 1.68
CA GLN A 513 14.94 -13.05 1.05
C GLN A 513 16.23 -12.72 1.77
N PHE A 514 17.36 -12.85 1.07
CA PHE A 514 18.63 -12.34 1.52
C PHE A 514 18.83 -10.94 0.97
N TYR A 515 19.36 -10.04 1.79
CA TYR A 515 19.56 -8.66 1.33
C TYR A 515 20.82 -8.03 1.93
N GLY A 516 21.36 -7.08 1.17
CA GLY A 516 22.39 -6.16 1.63
C GLY A 516 22.01 -4.74 1.32
N PHE A 517 22.33 -3.79 2.19
CA PHE A 517 21.88 -2.43 2.07
C PHE A 517 22.91 -1.38 2.47
N TYR A 518 22.66 -0.17 2.01
CA TYR A 518 23.31 1.05 2.46
C TYR A 518 22.25 2.11 2.70
N ASP A 519 22.31 2.73 3.89
CA ASP A 519 21.40 3.80 4.31
C ASP A 519 22.17 5.08 4.60
N TRP A 520 21.60 6.20 4.19
CA TRP A 520 22.07 7.54 4.50
C TRP A 520 20.90 8.40 4.97
N GLY A 521 21.14 9.26 5.96
CA GLY A 521 20.15 10.24 6.39
C GLY A 521 20.81 11.45 7.05
N GLU A 522 20.14 12.58 6.92
CA GLU A 522 20.56 13.86 7.51
C GLU A 522 19.35 14.64 8.00
N THR A 523 19.49 15.28 9.14
CA THR A 523 18.47 16.15 9.74
C THR A 523 19.04 17.54 10.01
N TRP A 524 18.18 18.55 9.85
CA TRP A 524 18.51 19.94 10.14
C TRP A 524 17.46 20.53 11.07
N SER A 525 17.92 21.26 12.09
CA SER A 525 17.05 22.01 12.99
C SER A 525 16.95 23.47 12.57
N ASN A 526 15.75 24.04 12.67
CA ASN A 526 15.54 25.48 12.53
C ASN A 526 15.79 26.24 13.83
N LEU A 527 15.72 25.54 14.98
CA LEU A 527 16.15 26.08 16.26
C LEU A 527 17.68 26.09 16.33
N LYS A 528 18.28 27.26 16.50
CA LYS A 528 19.74 27.45 16.44
C LYS A 528 20.52 26.73 17.54
N THR A 529 19.88 26.41 18.64
CA THR A 529 20.49 25.66 19.74
C THR A 529 20.59 24.17 19.51
N ASP A 530 19.78 23.65 18.58
CA ASP A 530 19.76 22.22 18.25
C ASP A 530 20.83 21.91 17.19
N LEU A 531 21.38 20.71 17.25
CA LEU A 531 22.39 20.25 16.32
C LEU A 531 21.77 19.62 15.08
N ASN A 532 22.47 19.74 13.97
CA ASN A 532 22.21 18.96 12.77
C ASN A 532 22.94 17.62 12.87
N HIS A 533 22.33 16.57 12.36
CA HIS A 533 22.88 15.23 12.44
C HIS A 533 22.95 14.57 11.07
N GLN A 534 24.03 13.84 10.82
CA GLN A 534 24.16 12.97 9.65
C GLN A 534 24.48 11.56 10.12
N VAL A 535 23.75 10.58 9.61
CA VAL A 535 23.90 9.17 9.97
C VAL A 535 24.00 8.30 8.72
N ARG A 536 24.85 7.28 8.81
CA ARG A 536 25.05 6.30 7.74
C ARG A 536 25.18 4.92 8.34
N SER A 537 24.63 3.92 7.66
CA SER A 537 24.77 2.52 8.02
C SER A 537 24.82 1.63 6.79
N ALA A 538 25.44 0.49 6.92
CA ALA A 538 25.44 -0.57 5.93
C ALA A 538 25.23 -1.91 6.63
N GLY A 539 24.61 -2.85 5.97
CA GLY A 539 24.36 -4.13 6.61
C GLY A 539 23.76 -5.14 5.66
N GLY A 540 23.36 -6.25 6.23
CA GLY A 540 22.68 -7.30 5.51
C GLY A 540 21.88 -8.18 6.45
N GLY A 541 20.94 -8.90 5.91
CA GLY A 541 20.06 -9.74 6.69
C GLY A 541 19.32 -10.77 5.87
N VAL A 542 18.45 -11.47 6.56
CA VAL A 542 17.55 -12.47 5.98
C VAL A 542 16.15 -12.24 6.50
N ARG A 543 15.16 -12.34 5.60
CA ARG A 543 13.73 -12.38 5.93
C ARG A 543 13.22 -13.76 5.52
N LEU A 544 12.61 -14.46 6.46
CA LEU A 544 12.12 -15.83 6.29
C LEU A 544 10.62 -15.88 6.47
N GLY A 545 9.89 -16.24 5.43
CA GLY A 545 8.47 -16.60 5.52
C GLY A 545 8.38 -18.09 5.87
N LEU A 546 8.25 -18.42 7.16
CA LEU A 546 8.21 -19.80 7.63
C LEU A 546 6.88 -20.48 7.30
N THR A 547 5.81 -19.74 7.37
CA THR A 547 4.48 -20.14 6.93
C THR A 547 3.78 -18.94 6.29
N LYS A 548 2.59 -19.12 5.73
CA LYS A 548 1.77 -17.99 5.26
C LYS A 548 1.43 -16.96 6.35
N ASN A 549 1.57 -17.34 7.62
CA ASN A 549 1.16 -16.57 8.77
C ASN A 549 2.33 -16.15 9.69
N LEU A 550 3.55 -16.71 9.50
CA LEU A 550 4.69 -16.47 10.37
C LEU A 550 5.90 -16.06 9.55
N GLU A 551 6.43 -14.88 9.87
CA GLU A 551 7.67 -14.34 9.31
C GLU A 551 8.67 -14.06 10.43
N MET A 552 9.95 -14.23 10.12
CA MET A 552 11.06 -13.86 10.98
C MET A 552 12.11 -13.12 10.16
N ASP A 553 12.77 -12.15 10.77
CA ASP A 553 13.91 -11.47 10.18
C ASP A 553 15.07 -11.38 11.14
N GLY A 554 16.28 -11.36 10.56
CA GLY A 554 17.51 -11.12 11.28
C GLY A 554 18.44 -10.25 10.45
N GLU A 555 19.08 -9.26 11.08
CA GLU A 555 19.89 -8.25 10.41
C GLU A 555 21.13 -7.91 11.22
N VAL A 556 22.26 -7.81 10.54
CA VAL A 556 23.52 -7.30 11.11
C VAL A 556 23.84 -5.98 10.42
N VAL A 557 24.04 -4.94 11.22
CA VAL A 557 24.24 -3.58 10.72
C VAL A 557 25.51 -2.99 11.29
N GLU A 558 26.32 -2.42 10.42
CA GLU A 558 27.48 -1.61 10.74
C GLU A 558 27.08 -0.13 10.73
N ARG A 559 27.27 0.55 11.86
CA ARG A 559 27.10 1.99 11.99
C ARG A 559 28.34 2.70 11.47
N LEU A 560 28.24 3.38 10.35
CA LEU A 560 29.33 4.16 9.77
C LEU A 560 29.46 5.56 10.42
N THR A 561 28.46 5.97 11.21
CA THR A 561 28.50 7.15 12.07
C THR A 561 28.23 6.69 13.51
N THR A 562 29.27 6.62 14.32
CA THR A 562 29.17 6.17 15.72
C THR A 562 29.07 7.31 16.71
N GLN A 563 29.55 8.49 16.34
CA GLN A 563 29.49 9.68 17.18
C GLN A 563 28.53 10.70 16.59
N LEU A 564 27.35 10.81 17.19
CA LEU A 564 26.30 11.70 16.72
C LEU A 564 26.61 13.17 17.06
N GLU A 565 27.33 13.40 18.16
CA GLU A 565 27.66 14.73 18.69
C GLU A 565 29.16 14.89 18.91
N PRO A 566 29.97 15.01 17.85
CA PRO A 566 31.43 15.05 18.01
C PRO A 566 31.95 16.29 18.75
N LYS A 567 31.14 17.33 18.92
CA LYS A 567 31.49 18.59 19.58
C LYS A 567 31.10 18.63 21.05
N VAL A 568 30.33 17.65 21.54
CA VAL A 568 29.93 17.56 22.96
C VAL A 568 30.89 16.61 23.69
N THR A 569 31.69 17.16 24.58
CA THR A 569 32.58 16.36 25.41
C THR A 569 31.78 15.53 26.42
N GLY A 570 31.97 14.21 26.38
CA GLY A 570 31.37 13.28 27.35
C GLY A 570 30.28 12.36 26.81
N THR A 571 29.84 12.52 25.58
CA THR A 571 28.97 11.54 24.94
C THR A 571 29.78 10.31 24.48
N ALA A 572 29.40 9.12 24.98
CA ALA A 572 30.02 7.87 24.55
C ALA A 572 29.59 7.56 23.10
N PRO A 573 30.51 7.11 22.24
CA PRO A 573 30.17 6.66 20.90
C PRO A 573 29.22 5.45 20.96
N LEU A 574 28.38 5.31 19.94
CA LEU A 574 27.57 4.12 19.76
C LEU A 574 28.46 2.92 19.39
N SER A 575 28.02 1.71 19.70
CA SER A 575 28.68 0.50 19.19
C SER A 575 28.71 0.51 17.66
N GLU A 576 29.80 0.06 17.05
CA GLU A 576 29.93 0.01 15.59
C GLU A 576 28.90 -0.97 15.00
N THR A 577 28.87 -2.19 15.51
CA THR A 577 27.99 -3.26 15.03
C THR A 577 26.77 -3.42 15.93
N VAL A 578 25.63 -3.69 15.32
CA VAL A 578 24.38 -4.02 16.01
C VAL A 578 23.66 -5.16 15.29
N ILE A 579 22.96 -5.98 16.06
CA ILE A 579 22.17 -7.11 15.58
C ILE A 579 20.71 -6.85 15.91
N TYR A 580 19.87 -6.94 14.88
CA TYR A 580 18.43 -6.83 15.01
C TYR A 580 17.74 -8.13 14.64
N TRP A 581 16.59 -8.36 15.25
CA TRP A 581 15.69 -9.45 14.93
C TRP A 581 14.24 -8.96 14.97
N GLY A 582 13.40 -9.63 14.24
CA GLY A 582 11.97 -9.38 14.22
C GLY A 582 11.18 -10.67 14.00
N VAL A 583 9.98 -10.72 14.56
CA VAL A 583 9.01 -11.81 14.39
C VAL A 583 7.65 -11.19 14.13
N THR A 584 6.96 -11.69 13.12
CA THR A 584 5.60 -11.25 12.76
C THR A 584 4.71 -12.47 12.59
N ALA A 585 3.61 -12.52 13.35
CA ALA A 585 2.56 -13.53 13.23
C ALA A 585 1.24 -12.87 12.80
N ARG A 586 0.52 -13.51 11.87
CA ARG A 586 -0.79 -13.04 11.35
C ARG A 586 -1.83 -14.12 11.54
N TYR A 587 -3.06 -13.69 11.82
CA TYR A 587 -4.23 -14.55 11.93
C TYR A 587 -5.32 -14.09 10.94
#